data_2d663b2e882fe1f2103c3fd40994a2ef
#
_entry.id   2d663b2e882fe1f2103c3fd40994a2ef
#
_cell.length_a   1.000
_cell.length_b   1.000
_cell.length_c   1.000
_cell.angle_alpha   90.00
_cell.angle_beta   90.00
_cell.angle_gamma   90.00
#
_symmetry.space_group_name_H-M   'P 1'
#
loop_
_entity.id
_entity.type
_entity.pdbx_description
1 polymer ?
#
loop_
_entity_poly.entity_id
_entity_poly.type
_entity_poly.pdbx_seq_one_letter_code
_entity_poly.pdbx_strand_id
1 'polypeptide(L)'
;MKKQNLISLFLCISVLLTYLAIPVSAISPDMTEVVATDPQLPSVQTAPSTELTRSVSHLPFGQASIQQGCRTLDGKMPLAGSERRLPSAQGVFAYEATSGTVIYSYNPDVKLATGTLSKIVTALVAIENCKLNDVVTCSEGIQSKVPGSSIKVNLKSNEKLTVEDLLHCLLMHSANDAAVALAEHVAGTTNAYLDLMNQRVKKMGCTSTEFGNISGLDTAVSYTTARDMARIMTEASENETFVRISGTVKYTVPATNLAEERKLTTTNYMLDNSVIPQFLDDRVKAGLASHTDGSGSSMACLARYKKMELVCVVMGATRTYDAEETWKVENYGNFNEMQDLLDYIYTGFKVNRILYDGQALSQFSVIGGETDVVGQPYVSYDTVLPVDCSMDNLYMEYNAVQGGYTAPIKKGQMIATVAIKYRNSYVAEAEIYAMNSVVKADESKVTVRSTAVKADNNMDGIFGFAGSMLVLVAGVFALYVAYNAYLRARKRVQRRRRRASRRRSY
;
A
#
# COMPACT_ATOMS: atom_id res chain seq x y z
N MET A 1 -29.85 36.00 21.97
CA MET A 1 -28.76 35.50 21.12
C MET A 1 -27.62 36.55 20.86
N LYS A 2 -27.30 37.49 21.74
CA LYS A 2 -26.23 38.47 21.51
C LYS A 2 -25.16 38.56 22.62
N LYS A 3 -25.33 37.83 23.72
CA LYS A 3 -24.30 37.76 24.77
C LYS A 3 -23.39 36.51 24.64
N GLN A 4 -23.88 35.42 24.02
CA GLN A 4 -23.09 34.18 23.84
C GLN A 4 -21.96 34.33 22.81
N ASN A 5 -22.13 35.12 21.74
CA ASN A 5 -21.09 35.28 20.73
C ASN A 5 -19.93 36.19 21.19
N LEU A 6 -20.16 37.01 22.19
CA LEU A 6 -19.10 37.87 22.73
C LEU A 6 -18.20 37.11 23.72
N ILE A 7 -18.77 36.19 24.47
CA ILE A 7 -18.03 35.31 25.40
C ILE A 7 -17.17 34.30 24.62
N SER A 8 -17.70 33.77 23.51
CA SER A 8 -16.94 32.86 22.65
C SER A 8 -15.74 33.53 21.98
N LEU A 9 -15.87 34.80 21.59
CA LEU A 9 -14.77 35.59 21.01
C LEU A 9 -13.70 35.92 22.06
N PHE A 10 -14.10 36.24 23.32
CA PHE A 10 -13.16 36.49 24.42
C PHE A 10 -12.42 35.21 24.84
N LEU A 11 -13.10 34.05 24.84
CA LEU A 11 -12.44 32.76 25.12
C LEU A 11 -11.41 32.37 24.03
N CYS A 12 -11.70 32.62 22.77
CA CYS A 12 -10.73 32.34 21.68
C CYS A 12 -9.51 33.26 21.75
N ILE A 13 -9.68 34.53 22.15
CA ILE A 13 -8.56 35.47 22.28
C ILE A 13 -7.74 35.16 23.54
N SER A 14 -8.36 34.73 24.64
CA SER A 14 -7.61 34.33 25.85
C SER A 14 -6.81 33.04 25.64
N VAL A 15 -7.31 32.08 24.86
CA VAL A 15 -6.57 30.86 24.49
C VAL A 15 -5.40 31.18 23.56
N LEU A 16 -5.55 32.14 22.63
CA LEU A 16 -4.45 32.59 21.77
C LEU A 16 -3.35 33.31 22.54
N LEU A 17 -3.71 34.07 23.59
CA LEU A 17 -2.73 34.79 24.42
C LEU A 17 -1.99 33.88 25.41
N THR A 18 -2.58 32.76 25.81
CA THR A 18 -1.88 31.74 26.64
C THR A 18 -0.86 30.92 25.88
N TYR A 19 -1.00 30.78 24.55
CA TYR A 19 0.00 30.14 23.71
C TYR A 19 1.22 31.01 23.38
N LEU A 20 1.15 32.31 23.62
CA LEU A 20 2.24 33.26 23.38
C LEU A 20 3.08 33.57 24.63
N ALA A 21 2.77 32.99 25.78
CA ALA A 21 3.46 33.21 27.04
C ALA A 21 4.13 31.96 27.59
N ILE A 22 4.91 31.26 26.75
CA ILE A 22 5.87 30.27 27.25
C ILE A 22 7.21 30.98 27.44
N PRO A 23 7.73 31.14 28.66
CA PRO A 23 9.04 31.74 28.85
C PRO A 23 10.13 30.77 28.34
N VAL A 24 10.98 31.29 27.45
CA VAL A 24 12.21 30.66 27.02
C VAL A 24 13.22 30.74 28.18
N SER A 25 13.06 29.91 29.20
CA SER A 25 14.04 29.76 30.26
C SER A 25 13.90 28.41 30.94
N ALA A 26 14.22 27.34 30.22
CA ALA A 26 14.54 26.02 30.82
C ALA A 26 15.23 25.12 29.77
N ILE A 27 16.43 25.48 29.34
CA ILE A 27 17.40 24.52 28.80
C ILE A 27 18.73 24.89 29.41
N SER A 28 19.05 24.26 30.54
CA SER A 28 20.42 24.13 31.02
C SER A 28 20.98 22.83 30.49
N PRO A 29 22.15 22.83 29.90
CA PRO A 29 22.84 21.60 29.53
C PRO A 29 23.65 21.10 30.73
N ASP A 30 23.20 20.05 31.37
CA ASP A 30 24.04 19.29 32.28
C ASP A 30 24.70 18.16 31.46
N MET A 31 25.93 18.42 31.03
CA MET A 31 26.83 17.45 30.39
C MET A 31 27.70 16.83 31.48
N THR A 32 27.27 15.75 32.07
CA THR A 32 28.16 14.90 32.84
C THR A 32 28.80 13.84 31.92
N GLU A 33 30.12 13.81 31.96
CA GLU A 33 31.03 12.85 31.35
C GLU A 33 30.53 11.41 31.41
N VAL A 34 30.46 10.74 30.24
CA VAL A 34 30.47 9.27 30.17
C VAL A 34 31.80 8.84 29.58
N VAL A 35 32.62 8.24 30.43
CA VAL A 35 33.87 7.58 30.11
C VAL A 35 33.57 6.44 29.13
N ALA A 36 34.17 6.52 27.94
CA ALA A 36 34.12 5.48 26.93
C ALA A 36 35.02 4.30 27.34
N THR A 37 34.42 3.14 27.58
CA THR A 37 35.13 1.87 27.56
C THR A 37 35.08 1.31 26.14
N ASP A 38 36.27 1.07 25.61
CA ASP A 38 36.60 0.55 24.29
C ASP A 38 35.99 -0.88 24.06
N PRO A 39 35.18 -1.14 23.05
CA PRO A 39 34.96 -2.48 22.55
C PRO A 39 35.66 -2.65 21.21
N GLN A 40 36.53 -3.65 21.14
CA GLN A 40 37.25 -4.15 19.99
C GLN A 40 36.40 -4.19 18.73
N LEU A 41 36.90 -3.55 17.67
CA LEU A 41 36.39 -3.60 16.31
C LEU A 41 36.42 -5.04 15.76
N PRO A 42 35.33 -5.55 15.21
CA PRO A 42 35.41 -6.74 14.38
C PRO A 42 36.08 -6.42 13.05
N SER A 43 36.94 -7.31 12.62
CA SER A 43 37.76 -7.25 11.39
C SER A 43 36.90 -6.98 10.16
N VAL A 44 37.29 -5.99 9.39
CA VAL A 44 36.74 -5.64 8.07
C VAL A 44 36.95 -6.82 7.12
N GLN A 45 35.91 -7.55 6.78
CA GLN A 45 35.89 -8.42 5.63
C GLN A 45 35.75 -7.56 4.37
N THR A 46 36.79 -7.58 3.53
CA THR A 46 36.75 -7.07 2.16
C THR A 46 35.67 -7.80 1.38
N ALA A 47 34.64 -7.08 0.97
CA ALA A 47 33.59 -7.61 0.10
C ALA A 47 34.20 -8.05 -1.24
N PRO A 48 33.89 -9.25 -1.74
CA PRO A 48 34.28 -9.67 -3.08
C PRO A 48 33.49 -8.84 -4.11
N SER A 49 34.22 -8.39 -5.13
CA SER A 49 33.61 -7.86 -6.36
C SER A 49 32.87 -8.98 -7.07
N THR A 50 31.61 -9.13 -6.79
CA THR A 50 30.72 -10.05 -7.49
C THR A 50 29.43 -9.32 -7.79
N GLU A 51 29.05 -9.42 -9.05
CA GLU A 51 27.80 -9.07 -9.69
C GLU A 51 26.70 -8.61 -8.73
N LEU A 52 26.35 -7.33 -8.83
CA LEU A 52 25.14 -6.75 -8.28
C LEU A 52 23.93 -7.48 -8.90
N THR A 53 23.70 -8.71 -8.44
CA THR A 53 22.37 -9.30 -8.52
C THR A 53 21.44 -8.30 -7.87
N ARG A 54 20.46 -7.84 -8.63
CA ARG A 54 19.31 -7.06 -8.19
C ARG A 54 18.68 -7.70 -6.94
N SER A 55 19.22 -7.44 -5.78
CA SER A 55 18.39 -7.43 -4.60
C SER A 55 17.63 -6.10 -4.65
N VAL A 56 16.54 -6.06 -5.38
CA VAL A 56 15.47 -5.17 -5.01
C VAL A 56 15.19 -5.57 -3.56
N SER A 57 15.67 -4.77 -2.61
CA SER A 57 15.25 -4.93 -1.24
C SER A 57 13.75 -4.73 -1.26
N HIS A 58 13.02 -5.83 -1.34
CA HIS A 58 11.60 -5.81 -1.07
C HIS A 58 11.49 -5.19 0.31
N LEU A 59 11.01 -3.94 0.35
CA LEU A 59 10.63 -3.34 1.61
C LEU A 59 9.77 -4.38 2.32
N PRO A 60 10.17 -4.83 3.51
CA PRO A 60 9.39 -5.84 4.20
C PRO A 60 7.96 -5.29 4.21
N PHE A 61 7.03 -6.05 3.68
CA PHE A 61 5.60 -5.75 3.54
C PHE A 61 4.94 -5.30 4.87
N GLY A 62 5.75 -4.88 5.81
CA GLY A 62 5.38 -4.77 7.22
C GLY A 62 5.44 -3.41 7.87
N GLN A 63 6.23 -2.45 7.47
CA GLN A 63 6.41 -1.33 8.39
C GLN A 63 6.20 0.08 7.85
N ALA A 64 6.52 0.41 6.63
CA ALA A 64 6.51 1.81 6.21
C ALA A 64 5.25 2.27 5.49
N SER A 65 4.64 1.41 4.70
CA SER A 65 3.49 1.78 3.85
C SER A 65 2.13 1.64 4.53
N ILE A 66 2.10 1.17 5.77
CA ILE A 66 0.89 0.66 6.43
C ILE A 66 0.17 1.73 7.24
N GLN A 67 0.77 2.87 7.48
CA GLN A 67 0.04 3.95 8.11
C GLN A 67 -0.94 4.58 7.13
N GLN A 68 -2.19 4.23 7.37
CA GLN A 68 -3.38 4.99 6.97
C GLN A 68 -3.27 5.72 5.63
N GLY A 69 -3.54 4.99 4.57
CA GLY A 69 -4.13 5.70 3.48
C GLY A 69 -3.29 6.04 2.31
N CYS A 70 -2.96 5.05 1.51
CA CYS A 70 -3.37 5.22 0.15
C CYS A 70 -4.89 5.03 0.07
N ARG A 71 -5.64 5.74 0.87
CA ARG A 71 -6.93 6.22 0.41
C ARG A 71 -6.59 7.06 -0.81
N THR A 72 -7.37 6.94 -1.88
CA THR A 72 -7.39 7.89 -2.99
C THR A 72 -6.75 9.20 -2.56
N LEU A 73 -5.84 9.74 -3.31
CA LEU A 73 -5.02 10.89 -2.93
C LEU A 73 -5.79 12.05 -2.27
N ASP A 74 -7.12 12.08 -2.38
CA ASP A 74 -8.03 13.04 -1.75
C ASP A 74 -9.30 12.37 -1.17
N GLY A 75 -9.32 11.06 -0.90
CA GLY A 75 -10.54 10.35 -0.47
C GLY A 75 -11.57 10.17 -1.57
N LYS A 76 -11.26 10.57 -2.79
CA LYS A 76 -12.08 10.42 -4.00
C LYS A 76 -11.28 9.67 -5.05
N MET A 77 -11.92 8.77 -5.79
CA MET A 77 -11.34 8.14 -6.97
C MET A 77 -11.58 9.05 -8.18
N PRO A 78 -10.57 9.77 -8.70
CA PRO A 78 -10.73 10.41 -9.99
C PRO A 78 -10.66 9.34 -11.05
N LEU A 79 -11.78 8.92 -11.58
CA LEU A 79 -11.83 8.20 -12.84
C LEU A 79 -11.84 9.23 -13.96
N ALA A 80 -11.30 8.87 -15.08
CA ALA A 80 -11.37 9.69 -16.28
C ALA A 80 -12.82 10.12 -16.54
N GLY A 81 -13.19 11.31 -16.05
CA GLY A 81 -14.50 11.91 -16.24
C GLY A 81 -15.63 11.49 -15.28
N SER A 82 -15.40 10.68 -14.22
CA SER A 82 -16.44 10.37 -13.22
C SER A 82 -15.86 9.93 -11.88
N GLU A 83 -16.51 10.32 -10.79
CA GLU A 83 -16.26 9.77 -9.47
C GLU A 83 -16.85 8.35 -9.40
N ARG A 84 -16.07 7.32 -9.69
CA ARG A 84 -16.46 5.95 -9.39
C ARG A 84 -15.86 5.51 -8.06
N ARG A 85 -16.69 4.96 -7.21
CA ARG A 85 -16.29 4.14 -6.07
C ARG A 85 -16.40 2.69 -6.50
N LEU A 86 -15.63 1.81 -5.88
CA LEU A 86 -15.90 0.37 -5.94
C LEU A 86 -17.10 0.12 -5.01
N PRO A 87 -18.33 0.04 -5.55
CA PRO A 87 -19.53 0.30 -4.74
C PRO A 87 -19.87 -0.85 -3.81
N SER A 88 -19.47 -2.07 -4.11
CA SER A 88 -19.91 -3.25 -3.38
C SER A 88 -18.80 -4.06 -2.73
N ALA A 89 -17.52 -3.80 -3.05
CA ALA A 89 -16.41 -4.48 -2.44
C ALA A 89 -16.27 -4.13 -0.95
N GLN A 90 -16.08 -5.15 -0.10
CA GLN A 90 -15.89 -4.97 1.33
C GLN A 90 -14.43 -4.67 1.70
N GLY A 91 -13.47 -5.19 0.93
CA GLY A 91 -12.04 -4.93 1.09
C GLY A 91 -11.34 -4.90 -0.26
N VAL A 92 -10.48 -3.90 -0.48
CA VAL A 92 -9.70 -3.75 -1.71
C VAL A 92 -8.27 -3.34 -1.38
N PHE A 93 -7.31 -3.94 -2.09
CA PHE A 93 -5.92 -3.55 -1.98
C PHE A 93 -5.22 -3.71 -3.34
N ALA A 94 -4.53 -2.67 -3.78
CA ALA A 94 -3.75 -2.71 -5.00
C ALA A 94 -2.43 -1.94 -4.83
N TYR A 95 -1.34 -2.55 -5.28
CA TYR A 95 -0.04 -1.94 -5.23
C TYR A 95 0.80 -2.34 -6.45
N GLU A 96 1.82 -1.54 -6.73
CA GLU A 96 2.80 -1.83 -7.77
C GLU A 96 3.90 -2.73 -7.20
N ALA A 97 4.07 -3.92 -7.80
CA ALA A 97 4.89 -5.00 -7.24
C ALA A 97 6.39 -4.67 -7.24
N THR A 98 6.88 -3.88 -8.22
CA THR A 98 8.31 -3.57 -8.33
C THR A 98 8.76 -2.53 -7.31
N SER A 99 7.98 -1.47 -7.11
CA SER A 99 8.30 -0.38 -6.18
C SER A 99 7.70 -0.57 -4.78
N GLY A 100 6.77 -1.51 -4.62
CA GLY A 100 6.01 -1.68 -3.39
C GLY A 100 5.01 -0.55 -3.10
N THR A 101 4.79 0.36 -4.06
CA THR A 101 3.92 1.52 -3.88
C THR A 101 2.46 1.09 -3.82
N VAL A 102 1.80 1.33 -2.68
CA VAL A 102 0.35 1.11 -2.54
C VAL A 102 -0.39 2.20 -3.28
N ILE A 103 -1.21 1.80 -4.27
CA ILE A 103 -1.92 2.75 -5.14
C ILE A 103 -3.37 2.91 -4.69
N TYR A 104 -4.01 1.82 -4.27
CA TYR A 104 -5.38 1.83 -3.80
C TYR A 104 -5.57 0.94 -2.57
N SER A 105 -6.33 1.43 -1.60
CA SER A 105 -6.60 0.70 -0.36
C SER A 105 -7.95 1.11 0.20
N TYR A 106 -8.85 0.14 0.37
CA TYR A 106 -10.14 0.34 1.01
C TYR A 106 -10.39 -0.83 1.98
N ASN A 107 -10.63 -0.53 3.25
CA ASN A 107 -10.82 -1.55 4.30
C ASN A 107 -9.79 -2.71 4.21
N PRO A 108 -8.49 -2.45 4.05
CA PRO A 108 -7.52 -3.48 3.69
C PRO A 108 -7.31 -4.53 4.79
N ASP A 109 -7.66 -4.22 6.03
CA ASP A 109 -7.40 -5.03 7.22
C ASP A 109 -8.68 -5.61 7.85
N VAL A 110 -9.83 -5.41 7.20
CA VAL A 110 -11.07 -6.05 7.62
C VAL A 110 -10.99 -7.54 7.33
N LYS A 111 -11.30 -8.37 8.34
CA LYS A 111 -11.36 -9.83 8.19
C LYS A 111 -12.59 -10.22 7.39
N LEU A 112 -12.37 -10.89 6.28
CA LEU A 112 -13.37 -11.37 5.36
C LEU A 112 -13.19 -12.86 5.15
N ALA A 113 -14.24 -13.57 4.78
CA ALA A 113 -14.16 -14.98 4.42
C ALA A 113 -13.23 -15.14 3.20
N THR A 114 -12.39 -16.18 3.22
CA THR A 114 -11.37 -16.39 2.18
C THR A 114 -11.96 -16.78 0.82
N GLY A 115 -13.09 -17.47 0.85
CA GLY A 115 -13.61 -18.13 -0.32
C GLY A 115 -12.55 -19.02 -0.98
N THR A 116 -12.74 -19.30 -2.24
CA THR A 116 -11.81 -20.16 -3.01
C THR A 116 -10.47 -19.51 -3.34
N LEU A 117 -10.23 -18.24 -2.94
CA LEU A 117 -8.90 -17.62 -3.04
C LEU A 117 -7.85 -18.33 -2.19
N SER A 118 -8.26 -19.08 -1.15
CA SER A 118 -7.35 -19.95 -0.38
C SER A 118 -6.60 -20.97 -1.24
N LYS A 119 -7.16 -21.33 -2.41
CA LYS A 119 -6.52 -22.26 -3.38
C LYS A 119 -5.21 -21.72 -3.95
N ILE A 120 -4.95 -20.41 -3.86
CA ILE A 120 -3.63 -19.85 -4.16
C ILE A 120 -2.58 -20.49 -3.26
N VAL A 121 -2.84 -20.53 -1.95
CA VAL A 121 -1.91 -21.13 -0.98
C VAL A 121 -1.90 -22.65 -1.10
N THR A 122 -3.05 -23.27 -1.39
CA THR A 122 -3.10 -24.71 -1.70
C THR A 122 -2.17 -25.06 -2.87
N ALA A 123 -2.20 -24.28 -3.93
CA ALA A 123 -1.31 -24.49 -5.08
C ALA A 123 0.16 -24.24 -4.73
N LEU A 124 0.47 -23.15 -4.01
CA LEU A 124 1.85 -22.82 -3.63
C LEU A 124 2.48 -23.93 -2.79
N VAL A 125 1.77 -24.44 -1.78
CA VAL A 125 2.27 -25.53 -0.94
C VAL A 125 2.52 -26.80 -1.77
N ALA A 126 1.67 -27.11 -2.74
CA ALA A 126 1.90 -28.24 -3.64
C ALA A 126 3.13 -28.03 -4.55
N ILE A 127 3.25 -26.86 -5.16
CA ILE A 127 4.39 -26.52 -6.04
C ILE A 127 5.72 -26.55 -5.27
N GLU A 128 5.73 -26.09 -4.02
CA GLU A 128 6.92 -26.03 -3.18
C GLU A 128 7.37 -27.42 -2.67
N ASN A 129 6.49 -28.42 -2.65
CA ASN A 129 6.77 -29.74 -2.05
C ASN A 129 6.78 -30.90 -3.05
N CYS A 130 6.42 -30.70 -4.32
CA CYS A 130 6.36 -31.74 -5.35
C CYS A 130 7.03 -31.30 -6.65
N LYS A 131 7.42 -32.26 -7.45
CA LYS A 131 7.75 -32.03 -8.86
C LYS A 131 6.47 -32.07 -9.69
N LEU A 132 6.39 -31.28 -10.75
CA LEU A 132 5.19 -31.19 -11.60
C LEU A 132 4.83 -32.54 -12.26
N ASN A 133 5.82 -33.37 -12.57
CA ASN A 133 5.66 -34.68 -13.18
C ASN A 133 5.48 -35.82 -12.17
N ASP A 134 5.44 -35.54 -10.86
CA ASP A 134 5.13 -36.57 -9.87
C ASP A 134 3.72 -37.11 -10.11
N VAL A 135 3.57 -38.44 -10.06
CA VAL A 135 2.27 -39.09 -10.27
C VAL A 135 1.54 -39.24 -8.94
N VAL A 136 0.41 -38.58 -8.85
CA VAL A 136 -0.52 -38.70 -7.72
C VAL A 136 -1.50 -39.81 -7.98
N THR A 137 -1.66 -40.74 -7.03
CA THR A 137 -2.73 -41.73 -7.05
C THR A 137 -3.85 -41.25 -6.12
N CYS A 138 -5.03 -40.99 -6.68
CA CYS A 138 -6.19 -40.55 -5.90
C CYS A 138 -6.59 -41.64 -4.88
N SER A 139 -6.83 -41.21 -3.67
CA SER A 139 -7.23 -42.12 -2.58
C SER A 139 -8.58 -42.76 -2.83
N GLU A 140 -8.79 -43.90 -2.15
CA GLU A 140 -10.09 -44.53 -2.17
C GLU A 140 -11.16 -43.62 -1.56
N GLY A 141 -12.34 -43.56 -2.22
CA GLY A 141 -13.44 -42.71 -1.76
C GLY A 141 -13.21 -41.20 -1.88
N ILE A 142 -12.27 -40.74 -2.71
CA ILE A 142 -11.93 -39.30 -2.88
C ILE A 142 -13.17 -38.40 -3.07
N GLN A 143 -14.19 -38.90 -3.79
CA GLN A 143 -15.42 -38.11 -4.02
C GLN A 143 -16.27 -37.91 -2.76
N SER A 144 -16.18 -38.79 -1.77
CA SER A 144 -16.90 -38.65 -0.51
C SER A 144 -16.22 -37.66 0.45
N LYS A 145 -14.97 -37.27 0.18
CA LYS A 145 -14.21 -36.29 0.94
C LYS A 145 -14.52 -34.85 0.52
N VAL A 146 -15.32 -34.68 -0.51
CA VAL A 146 -15.67 -33.38 -1.08
C VAL A 146 -17.20 -33.22 -1.07
N PRO A 147 -17.76 -32.10 -0.57
CA PRO A 147 -19.20 -31.87 -0.57
C PRO A 147 -19.81 -32.05 -1.97
N GLY A 148 -20.98 -32.69 -2.03
CA GLY A 148 -21.62 -33.07 -3.29
C GLY A 148 -21.90 -31.89 -4.25
N SER A 149 -22.26 -30.75 -3.70
CA SER A 149 -22.58 -29.51 -4.43
C SER A 149 -21.34 -28.70 -4.86
N SER A 150 -20.14 -29.09 -4.42
CA SER A 150 -18.93 -28.31 -4.74
C SER A 150 -18.36 -28.65 -6.13
N ILE A 151 -17.61 -27.71 -6.70
CA ILE A 151 -16.96 -27.87 -8.01
C ILE A 151 -15.91 -28.98 -7.95
N LYS A 152 -15.97 -29.90 -8.92
CA LYS A 152 -15.10 -31.09 -9.04
C LYS A 152 -14.82 -31.41 -10.50
N VAL A 153 -13.70 -32.08 -10.76
CA VAL A 153 -13.40 -32.70 -12.05
C VAL A 153 -13.73 -34.22 -12.08
N ASN A 154 -14.39 -34.68 -11.00
CA ASN A 154 -14.86 -36.06 -10.82
C ASN A 154 -13.74 -37.08 -10.88
N LEU A 155 -12.68 -36.87 -10.08
CA LEU A 155 -11.58 -37.83 -9.90
C LEU A 155 -12.11 -39.14 -9.33
N LYS A 156 -11.58 -40.27 -9.81
CA LYS A 156 -11.95 -41.61 -9.37
C LYS A 156 -10.96 -42.17 -8.34
N SER A 157 -11.43 -43.03 -7.47
CA SER A 157 -10.52 -43.81 -6.60
C SER A 157 -9.46 -44.55 -7.44
N ASN A 158 -8.19 -44.46 -7.03
CA ASN A 158 -7.03 -45.04 -7.72
C ASN A 158 -6.75 -44.47 -9.13
N GLU A 159 -7.37 -43.32 -9.47
CA GLU A 159 -7.01 -42.59 -10.69
C GLU A 159 -5.63 -41.94 -10.52
N LYS A 160 -4.85 -41.93 -11.60
CA LYS A 160 -3.47 -41.40 -11.59
C LYS A 160 -3.37 -40.19 -12.49
N LEU A 161 -2.94 -39.07 -11.94
CA LEU A 161 -2.69 -37.81 -12.64
C LEU A 161 -1.35 -37.24 -12.19
N THR A 162 -0.78 -36.37 -12.99
CA THR A 162 0.41 -35.59 -12.55
C THR A 162 0.02 -34.47 -11.59
N VAL A 163 0.99 -34.01 -10.80
CA VAL A 163 0.81 -32.79 -9.98
C VAL A 163 0.43 -31.62 -10.87
N GLU A 164 1.01 -31.49 -12.07
CA GLU A 164 0.68 -30.43 -13.01
C GLU A 164 -0.79 -30.46 -13.46
N ASP A 165 -1.30 -31.66 -13.83
CA ASP A 165 -2.71 -31.81 -14.19
C ASP A 165 -3.65 -31.41 -13.04
N LEU A 166 -3.32 -31.84 -11.83
CA LEU A 166 -4.09 -31.51 -10.64
C LEU A 166 -4.04 -30.00 -10.32
N LEU A 167 -2.90 -29.34 -10.52
CA LEU A 167 -2.79 -27.88 -10.37
C LEU A 167 -3.63 -27.14 -11.41
N HIS A 168 -3.71 -27.61 -12.65
CA HIS A 168 -4.62 -27.04 -13.65
C HIS A 168 -6.09 -27.25 -13.25
N CYS A 169 -6.46 -28.42 -12.75
CA CYS A 169 -7.79 -28.67 -12.22
C CYS A 169 -8.13 -27.72 -11.05
N LEU A 170 -7.18 -27.51 -10.14
CA LEU A 170 -7.32 -26.65 -8.95
C LEU A 170 -7.45 -25.18 -9.32
N LEU A 171 -6.52 -24.62 -10.11
CA LEU A 171 -6.40 -23.20 -10.35
C LEU A 171 -7.33 -22.70 -11.46
N MET A 172 -7.52 -23.47 -12.53
CA MET A 172 -8.37 -23.07 -13.64
C MET A 172 -9.84 -23.36 -13.38
N HIS A 173 -10.15 -24.54 -12.84
CA HIS A 173 -11.52 -25.04 -12.67
C HIS A 173 -12.01 -24.98 -11.22
N SER A 174 -11.16 -24.57 -10.29
CA SER A 174 -11.46 -24.52 -8.85
C SER A 174 -11.87 -25.88 -8.25
N ALA A 175 -11.36 -26.99 -8.79
CA ALA A 175 -11.75 -28.36 -8.43
C ALA A 175 -11.34 -28.71 -6.98
N ASN A 176 -12.33 -29.08 -6.16
CA ASN A 176 -12.09 -29.40 -4.75
C ASN A 176 -11.53 -30.82 -4.57
N ASP A 177 -11.86 -31.76 -5.44
CA ASP A 177 -11.27 -33.10 -5.46
C ASP A 177 -9.78 -33.06 -5.84
N ALA A 178 -9.36 -32.15 -6.71
CA ALA A 178 -7.94 -31.92 -7.01
C ALA A 178 -7.21 -31.36 -5.77
N ALA A 179 -7.83 -30.47 -5.00
CA ALA A 179 -7.26 -29.99 -3.73
C ALA A 179 -7.02 -31.15 -2.73
N VAL A 180 -7.99 -32.08 -2.61
CA VAL A 180 -7.86 -33.26 -1.76
C VAL A 180 -6.72 -34.16 -2.23
N ALA A 181 -6.66 -34.47 -3.56
CA ALA A 181 -5.61 -35.30 -4.11
C ALA A 181 -4.21 -34.76 -3.88
N LEU A 182 -4.00 -33.44 -4.11
CA LEU A 182 -2.74 -32.76 -3.84
C LEU A 182 -2.39 -32.78 -2.36
N ALA A 183 -3.37 -32.48 -1.49
CA ALA A 183 -3.16 -32.45 -0.06
C ALA A 183 -2.75 -33.81 0.52
N GLU A 184 -3.42 -34.88 0.10
CA GLU A 184 -3.08 -36.23 0.53
C GLU A 184 -1.75 -36.73 -0.01
N HIS A 185 -1.39 -36.31 -1.24
CA HIS A 185 -0.10 -36.65 -1.82
C HIS A 185 1.07 -36.02 -1.07
N VAL A 186 0.94 -34.71 -0.72
CA VAL A 186 2.00 -33.95 -0.05
C VAL A 186 2.11 -34.30 1.44
N ALA A 187 0.99 -34.37 2.16
CA ALA A 187 0.97 -34.43 3.60
C ALA A 187 0.28 -35.67 4.18
N GLY A 188 -0.19 -36.58 3.34
CA GLY A 188 -0.89 -37.81 3.76
C GLY A 188 -2.33 -37.58 4.19
N THR A 189 -2.68 -36.39 4.68
CA THR A 189 -4.04 -36.02 5.08
C THR A 189 -4.35 -34.56 4.78
N THR A 190 -5.63 -34.24 4.60
CA THR A 190 -6.08 -32.86 4.39
C THR A 190 -5.81 -31.95 5.60
N ASN A 191 -5.86 -32.49 6.82
CA ASN A 191 -5.58 -31.71 8.03
C ASN A 191 -4.09 -31.36 8.14
N ALA A 192 -3.18 -32.31 7.91
CA ALA A 192 -1.75 -32.02 7.92
C ALA A 192 -1.38 -31.00 6.80
N TYR A 193 -2.06 -31.08 5.66
CA TYR A 193 -1.88 -30.09 4.59
C TYR A 193 -2.40 -28.70 4.99
N LEU A 194 -3.53 -28.62 5.65
CA LEU A 194 -4.08 -27.38 6.19
C LEU A 194 -3.11 -26.70 7.18
N ASP A 195 -2.45 -27.50 8.01
CA ASP A 195 -1.40 -27.01 8.90
C ASP A 195 -0.22 -26.40 8.12
N LEU A 196 0.20 -27.06 7.02
CA LEU A 196 1.24 -26.50 6.14
C LEU A 196 0.79 -25.15 5.50
N MET A 197 -0.45 -25.07 5.02
CA MET A 197 -1.00 -23.82 4.48
C MET A 197 -0.97 -22.69 5.53
N ASN A 198 -1.44 -22.96 6.76
CA ASN A 198 -1.45 -21.97 7.82
C ASN A 198 -0.04 -21.57 8.29
N GLN A 199 0.90 -22.51 8.30
CA GLN A 199 2.31 -22.20 8.56
C GLN A 199 2.90 -21.32 7.43
N ARG A 200 2.56 -21.64 6.18
CA ARG A 200 3.09 -20.88 5.02
C ARG A 200 2.64 -19.44 5.03
N VAL A 201 1.36 -19.15 5.28
CA VAL A 201 0.89 -17.76 5.33
C VAL A 201 1.46 -16.97 6.51
N LYS A 202 1.73 -17.64 7.65
CA LYS A 202 2.46 -17.01 8.74
C LYS A 202 3.89 -16.62 8.35
N LYS A 203 4.59 -17.48 7.58
CA LYS A 203 5.93 -17.17 7.03
C LYS A 203 5.90 -16.00 6.03
N MET A 204 4.81 -15.84 5.27
CA MET A 204 4.58 -14.68 4.39
C MET A 204 4.31 -13.37 5.17
N GLY A 205 4.20 -13.42 6.51
CA GLY A 205 3.86 -12.27 7.34
C GLY A 205 2.37 -11.92 7.34
N CYS A 206 1.50 -12.86 6.96
CA CYS A 206 0.06 -12.70 7.05
C CYS A 206 -0.39 -12.89 8.51
N THR A 207 -0.67 -11.80 9.19
CA THR A 207 -1.03 -11.82 10.62
C THR A 207 -2.52 -11.92 10.87
N SER A 208 -3.32 -11.72 9.84
CA SER A 208 -4.79 -11.69 9.90
C SER A 208 -5.41 -12.68 8.91
N THR A 209 -4.75 -13.83 8.73
CA THR A 209 -5.22 -14.90 7.84
C THR A 209 -5.16 -16.24 8.54
N GLU A 210 -6.25 -17.01 8.42
CA GLU A 210 -6.33 -18.39 8.85
C GLU A 210 -7.28 -19.18 7.94
N PHE A 211 -6.85 -20.38 7.53
CA PHE A 211 -7.67 -21.26 6.73
C PHE A 211 -8.26 -22.36 7.62
N GLY A 212 -9.53 -22.66 7.46
CA GLY A 212 -10.24 -23.74 8.12
C GLY A 212 -10.38 -25.00 7.27
N ASN A 213 -10.03 -24.90 5.99
CA ASN A 213 -9.95 -26.04 5.06
C ASN A 213 -9.04 -25.71 3.87
N ILE A 214 -8.72 -26.74 3.09
CA ILE A 214 -7.79 -26.68 1.94
C ILE A 214 -8.39 -26.12 0.65
N SER A 215 -9.70 -25.90 0.59
CA SER A 215 -10.41 -25.61 -0.66
C SER A 215 -11.15 -24.28 -0.68
N GLY A 216 -11.25 -23.60 0.49
CA GLY A 216 -11.94 -22.33 0.62
C GLY A 216 -13.47 -22.44 0.63
N LEU A 217 -14.01 -23.61 0.93
CA LEU A 217 -15.42 -23.73 1.26
C LEU A 217 -15.72 -22.97 2.56
N ASP A 218 -16.89 -22.36 2.63
CA ASP A 218 -17.27 -21.49 3.74
C ASP A 218 -17.22 -22.20 5.07
N THR A 219 -16.47 -21.63 6.02
CA THR A 219 -16.40 -22.07 7.41
C THR A 219 -16.24 -20.86 8.31
N ALA A 220 -16.72 -20.95 9.55
CA ALA A 220 -16.62 -19.85 10.51
C ALA A 220 -15.17 -19.47 10.91
N VAL A 221 -14.21 -20.35 10.62
CA VAL A 221 -12.80 -20.17 11.02
C VAL A 221 -11.89 -19.72 9.87
N SER A 222 -12.40 -19.70 8.62
CA SER A 222 -11.60 -19.25 7.47
C SER A 222 -11.75 -17.75 7.25
N TYR A 223 -10.70 -16.99 7.45
CA TYR A 223 -10.68 -15.55 7.20
C TYR A 223 -9.33 -15.08 6.66
N THR A 224 -9.36 -13.98 5.97
CA THR A 224 -8.20 -13.22 5.51
C THR A 224 -8.53 -11.73 5.43
N THR A 225 -7.59 -10.92 4.99
CA THR A 225 -7.80 -9.50 4.68
C THR A 225 -7.34 -9.22 3.26
N ALA A 226 -7.81 -8.12 2.66
CA ALA A 226 -7.37 -7.75 1.32
C ALA A 226 -5.85 -7.51 1.25
N ARG A 227 -5.26 -6.98 2.32
CA ARG A 227 -3.81 -6.81 2.45
C ARG A 227 -3.06 -8.14 2.53
N ASP A 228 -3.50 -9.06 3.37
CA ASP A 228 -2.85 -10.37 3.50
C ASP A 228 -3.00 -11.18 2.20
N MET A 229 -4.18 -11.12 1.56
CA MET A 229 -4.39 -11.75 0.26
C MET A 229 -3.49 -11.15 -0.82
N ALA A 230 -3.20 -9.84 -0.77
CA ALA A 230 -2.23 -9.22 -1.65
C ALA A 230 -0.80 -9.75 -1.41
N ARG A 231 -0.39 -9.97 -0.15
CA ARG A 231 0.89 -10.63 0.16
C ARG A 231 0.95 -12.06 -0.41
N ILE A 232 -0.12 -12.82 -0.22
CA ILE A 232 -0.25 -14.16 -0.76
C ILE A 232 -0.14 -14.15 -2.28
N MET A 233 -0.84 -13.21 -2.95
CA MET A 233 -0.80 -13.10 -4.40
C MET A 233 0.57 -12.62 -4.91
N THR A 234 1.32 -11.84 -4.13
CA THR A 234 2.70 -11.44 -4.45
C THR A 234 3.61 -12.66 -4.51
N GLU A 235 3.65 -13.44 -3.43
CA GLU A 235 4.43 -14.67 -3.39
C GLU A 235 4.06 -15.62 -4.54
N ALA A 236 2.75 -15.69 -4.87
CA ALA A 236 2.27 -16.48 -5.99
C ALA A 236 2.74 -15.92 -7.35
N SER A 237 2.78 -14.60 -7.50
CA SER A 237 3.21 -13.92 -8.74
C SER A 237 4.72 -14.05 -9.01
N GLU A 238 5.52 -14.32 -7.98
CA GLU A 238 6.96 -14.60 -8.10
C GLU A 238 7.23 -16.06 -8.52
N ASN A 239 6.24 -16.95 -8.42
CA ASN A 239 6.35 -18.32 -8.82
C ASN A 239 5.91 -18.52 -10.29
N GLU A 240 6.87 -18.76 -11.18
CA GLU A 240 6.61 -18.93 -12.63
C GLU A 240 5.59 -20.04 -12.93
N THR A 241 5.61 -21.15 -12.18
CA THR A 241 4.67 -22.25 -12.34
C THR A 241 3.25 -21.82 -11.99
N PHE A 242 3.09 -21.11 -10.88
CA PHE A 242 1.78 -20.59 -10.49
C PHE A 242 1.25 -19.60 -11.54
N VAL A 243 2.07 -18.64 -11.98
CA VAL A 243 1.67 -17.65 -12.99
C VAL A 243 1.28 -18.32 -14.29
N ARG A 244 2.07 -19.28 -14.76
CA ARG A 244 1.79 -20.04 -15.99
C ARG A 244 0.46 -20.79 -15.90
N ILE A 245 0.24 -21.54 -14.82
CA ILE A 245 -0.97 -22.38 -14.69
C ILE A 245 -2.21 -21.51 -14.45
N SER A 246 -2.16 -20.55 -13.54
CA SER A 246 -3.32 -19.68 -13.25
C SER A 246 -3.64 -18.68 -14.36
N GLY A 247 -2.69 -18.42 -15.27
CA GLY A 247 -2.88 -17.62 -16.48
C GLY A 247 -3.31 -18.45 -17.71
N THR A 248 -3.43 -19.78 -17.59
CA THR A 248 -3.84 -20.64 -18.69
C THR A 248 -5.35 -20.53 -18.95
N VAL A 249 -5.73 -20.31 -20.21
CA VAL A 249 -7.15 -20.16 -20.61
C VAL A 249 -7.83 -21.52 -20.85
N LYS A 250 -7.16 -22.41 -21.56
CA LYS A 250 -7.67 -23.75 -21.89
C LYS A 250 -6.58 -24.79 -21.67
N TYR A 251 -6.93 -25.91 -21.06
CA TYR A 251 -6.03 -27.01 -20.81
C TYR A 251 -6.77 -28.34 -21.01
N THR A 252 -6.10 -29.34 -21.59
CA THR A 252 -6.64 -30.67 -21.71
C THR A 252 -5.85 -31.58 -20.77
N VAL A 253 -6.48 -32.04 -19.68
CA VAL A 253 -5.95 -33.14 -18.87
C VAL A 253 -5.97 -34.42 -19.73
N PRO A 254 -4.85 -35.07 -19.94
CA PRO A 254 -4.80 -36.30 -20.76
C PRO A 254 -5.70 -37.39 -20.18
N ALA A 255 -6.06 -38.35 -21.03
CA ALA A 255 -6.72 -39.58 -20.57
C ALA A 255 -5.85 -40.28 -19.51
N THR A 256 -6.49 -40.76 -18.46
CA THR A 256 -5.84 -41.41 -17.32
C THR A 256 -6.04 -42.94 -17.40
N ASN A 257 -5.58 -43.64 -16.39
CA ASN A 257 -5.85 -45.09 -16.27
C ASN A 257 -7.34 -45.41 -16.07
N LEU A 258 -8.19 -44.43 -15.71
CA LEU A 258 -9.60 -44.65 -15.37
C LEU A 258 -10.59 -43.68 -16.02
N ALA A 259 -10.11 -42.69 -16.72
CA ALA A 259 -10.97 -41.64 -17.31
C ALA A 259 -10.43 -41.15 -18.65
N GLU A 260 -11.35 -40.75 -19.52
CA GLU A 260 -11.05 -40.05 -20.75
C GLU A 260 -10.47 -38.66 -20.48
N GLU A 261 -9.95 -37.98 -21.52
CA GLU A 261 -9.45 -36.63 -21.43
C GLU A 261 -10.50 -35.66 -20.85
N ARG A 262 -10.03 -34.67 -20.08
CA ARG A 262 -10.89 -33.59 -19.54
C ARG A 262 -10.45 -32.25 -20.11
N LYS A 263 -11.37 -31.55 -20.75
CA LYS A 263 -11.12 -30.18 -21.25
C LYS A 263 -11.50 -29.15 -20.17
N LEU A 264 -10.54 -28.40 -19.72
CA LEU A 264 -10.70 -27.35 -18.73
C LEU A 264 -10.70 -26.00 -19.44
N THR A 265 -11.59 -25.12 -18.97
CA THR A 265 -11.57 -23.69 -19.30
C THR A 265 -11.48 -22.92 -17.99
N THR A 266 -10.75 -21.81 -17.99
CA THR A 266 -10.57 -20.99 -16.80
C THR A 266 -11.90 -20.40 -16.32
N THR A 267 -12.06 -20.29 -15.01
CA THR A 267 -13.17 -19.54 -14.37
C THR A 267 -12.84 -18.07 -14.15
N ASN A 268 -11.64 -17.65 -14.50
CA ASN A 268 -11.26 -16.24 -14.51
C ASN A 268 -11.63 -15.62 -15.86
N TYR A 269 -12.81 -15.02 -15.94
CA TYR A 269 -13.35 -14.43 -17.18
C TYR A 269 -12.56 -13.22 -17.68
N MET A 270 -11.64 -12.66 -16.88
CA MET A 270 -10.74 -11.62 -17.37
C MET A 270 -9.63 -12.16 -18.27
N LEU A 271 -9.43 -13.50 -18.32
CA LEU A 271 -8.49 -14.16 -19.22
C LEU A 271 -9.14 -14.75 -20.47
N ASP A 272 -10.46 -14.93 -20.48
CA ASP A 272 -11.17 -15.67 -21.53
C ASP A 272 -12.40 -14.90 -22.03
N ASN A 273 -12.50 -14.73 -23.33
CA ASN A 273 -13.62 -14.10 -24.01
C ASN A 273 -14.72 -15.07 -24.45
N SER A 274 -14.56 -16.37 -24.22
CA SER A 274 -15.49 -17.39 -24.75
C SER A 274 -16.78 -17.51 -23.94
N VAL A 275 -16.79 -17.08 -22.69
CA VAL A 275 -17.96 -17.18 -21.79
C VAL A 275 -18.62 -15.81 -21.60
N ILE A 276 -17.89 -14.81 -21.14
CA ILE A 276 -18.38 -13.45 -20.90
C ILE A 276 -17.37 -12.43 -21.48
N PRO A 277 -17.48 -12.13 -22.78
CA PRO A 277 -16.48 -11.34 -23.52
C PRO A 277 -16.18 -9.96 -22.94
N GLN A 278 -17.17 -9.33 -22.28
CA GLN A 278 -17.02 -7.99 -21.71
C GLN A 278 -15.98 -7.91 -20.57
N PHE A 279 -15.63 -9.04 -19.95
CA PHE A 279 -14.65 -9.06 -18.87
C PHE A 279 -13.22 -9.31 -19.33
N LEU A 280 -13.01 -9.70 -20.60
CA LEU A 280 -11.65 -9.87 -21.10
C LEU A 280 -10.83 -8.60 -20.87
N ASP A 281 -9.68 -8.77 -20.24
CA ASP A 281 -8.75 -7.68 -19.95
C ASP A 281 -7.30 -8.15 -20.15
N ASP A 282 -6.69 -7.68 -21.23
CA ASP A 282 -5.32 -8.06 -21.63
C ASP A 282 -4.27 -7.64 -20.58
N ARG A 283 -4.62 -6.79 -19.64
CA ARG A 283 -3.73 -6.40 -18.54
C ARG A 283 -3.57 -7.52 -17.52
N VAL A 284 -4.61 -8.32 -17.28
CA VAL A 284 -4.57 -9.47 -16.35
C VAL A 284 -3.72 -10.58 -16.95
N LYS A 285 -2.78 -11.14 -16.16
CA LYS A 285 -1.87 -12.19 -16.59
C LYS A 285 -2.07 -13.50 -15.85
N ALA A 286 -2.47 -13.44 -14.59
CA ALA A 286 -2.67 -14.60 -13.73
C ALA A 286 -3.58 -14.24 -12.56
N GLY A 287 -4.13 -15.21 -11.88
CA GLY A 287 -4.91 -14.99 -10.67
C GLY A 287 -6.18 -15.84 -10.62
N LEU A 288 -6.89 -15.74 -9.49
CA LEU A 288 -8.09 -16.49 -9.21
C LEU A 288 -9.28 -15.57 -8.96
N ALA A 289 -10.42 -15.96 -9.51
CA ALA A 289 -11.73 -15.44 -9.15
C ALA A 289 -12.43 -16.42 -8.21
N SER A 290 -13.18 -15.91 -7.26
CA SER A 290 -13.88 -16.67 -6.22
C SER A 290 -15.31 -16.15 -6.07
N HIS A 291 -16.24 -17.07 -5.84
CA HIS A 291 -17.56 -16.74 -5.36
C HIS A 291 -18.09 -17.86 -4.46
N THR A 292 -18.48 -17.51 -3.26
CA THR A 292 -19.23 -18.36 -2.33
C THR A 292 -20.29 -17.50 -1.62
N ASP A 293 -21.31 -18.13 -1.06
CA ASP A 293 -22.36 -17.38 -0.35
C ASP A 293 -21.79 -16.62 0.86
N GLY A 294 -20.82 -17.19 1.55
CA GLY A 294 -20.19 -16.57 2.72
C GLY A 294 -19.14 -15.52 2.41
N SER A 295 -18.38 -15.70 1.31
CA SER A 295 -17.29 -14.76 0.95
C SER A 295 -17.72 -13.66 -0.02
N GLY A 296 -18.91 -13.76 -0.63
CA GLY A 296 -19.26 -12.93 -1.77
C GLY A 296 -18.35 -13.20 -2.98
N SER A 297 -18.32 -12.27 -3.90
CA SER A 297 -17.46 -12.33 -5.09
C SER A 297 -16.11 -11.66 -4.80
N SER A 298 -15.04 -12.38 -5.02
CA SER A 298 -13.68 -11.91 -4.76
C SER A 298 -12.74 -12.22 -5.92
N MET A 299 -11.66 -11.47 -6.06
CA MET A 299 -10.62 -11.72 -7.06
C MET A 299 -9.27 -11.26 -6.55
N ALA A 300 -8.23 -12.04 -6.83
CA ALA A 300 -6.84 -11.67 -6.66
C ALA A 300 -6.09 -11.93 -7.95
N CYS A 301 -5.41 -10.94 -8.50
CA CYS A 301 -4.72 -11.06 -9.78
C CYS A 301 -3.40 -10.32 -9.85
N LEU A 302 -2.56 -10.79 -10.77
CA LEU A 302 -1.40 -10.12 -11.32
C LEU A 302 -1.80 -9.44 -12.63
N ALA A 303 -1.60 -8.14 -12.72
CA ALA A 303 -1.85 -7.37 -13.95
C ALA A 303 -0.56 -6.67 -14.40
N ARG A 304 -0.32 -6.70 -15.71
CA ARG A 304 0.85 -6.06 -16.34
C ARG A 304 0.41 -5.22 -17.53
N TYR A 305 0.76 -3.95 -17.50
CA TYR A 305 0.52 -3.06 -18.62
C TYR A 305 1.55 -1.94 -18.66
N LYS A 306 2.09 -1.65 -19.84
CA LYS A 306 3.20 -0.72 -20.00
C LYS A 306 4.38 -1.16 -19.10
N LYS A 307 4.78 -0.30 -18.14
CA LYS A 307 5.89 -0.55 -17.22
C LYS A 307 5.42 -0.87 -15.80
N MET A 308 4.11 -0.99 -15.56
CA MET A 308 3.56 -1.30 -14.24
C MET A 308 3.22 -2.77 -14.11
N GLU A 309 3.63 -3.35 -13.01
CA GLU A 309 3.22 -4.67 -12.56
C GLU A 309 2.41 -4.53 -11.27
N LEU A 310 1.14 -4.89 -11.32
CA LEU A 310 0.20 -4.67 -10.22
C LEU A 310 -0.22 -6.00 -9.61
N VAL A 311 -0.26 -6.04 -8.28
CA VAL A 311 -1.04 -7.03 -7.55
C VAL A 311 -2.30 -6.34 -7.06
N CYS A 312 -3.46 -6.86 -7.49
CA CYS A 312 -4.76 -6.30 -7.20
C CYS A 312 -5.65 -7.33 -6.52
N VAL A 313 -6.33 -6.92 -5.46
CA VAL A 313 -7.26 -7.74 -4.69
C VAL A 313 -8.57 -6.99 -4.48
N VAL A 314 -9.67 -7.62 -4.83
CA VAL A 314 -11.04 -7.19 -4.55
C VAL A 314 -11.72 -8.31 -3.78
N MET A 315 -12.30 -8.02 -2.61
CA MET A 315 -12.92 -9.01 -1.74
C MET A 315 -14.33 -8.60 -1.34
N GLY A 316 -15.22 -9.60 -1.30
CA GLY A 316 -16.57 -9.43 -0.79
C GLY A 316 -17.47 -8.55 -1.66
N ALA A 317 -17.21 -8.46 -2.96
CA ALA A 317 -18.06 -7.72 -3.89
C ALA A 317 -19.42 -8.42 -4.08
N THR A 318 -20.45 -7.65 -4.36
CA THR A 318 -21.80 -8.16 -4.51
C THR A 318 -21.97 -8.87 -5.86
N ARG A 319 -22.64 -10.02 -5.83
CA ARG A 319 -23.12 -10.71 -7.02
C ARG A 319 -24.64 -10.65 -7.02
N THR A 320 -25.24 -10.23 -8.13
CA THR A 320 -26.70 -10.22 -8.27
C THR A 320 -27.14 -11.16 -9.38
N TYR A 321 -28.34 -11.67 -9.23
CA TYR A 321 -28.97 -12.61 -10.14
C TYR A 321 -30.22 -11.98 -10.73
N ASP A 322 -30.57 -12.39 -11.93
CA ASP A 322 -31.82 -12.00 -12.57
C ASP A 322 -33.04 -12.36 -11.68
N ALA A 323 -34.02 -11.47 -11.61
CA ALA A 323 -35.16 -11.65 -10.73
C ALA A 323 -36.10 -12.78 -11.19
N GLU A 324 -36.15 -13.05 -12.52
CA GLU A 324 -36.99 -14.07 -13.12
C GLU A 324 -36.22 -15.37 -13.37
N GLU A 325 -34.95 -15.23 -13.85
CA GLU A 325 -34.06 -16.33 -14.13
C GLU A 325 -32.96 -16.41 -13.05
N THR A 326 -33.31 -16.86 -11.85
CA THR A 326 -32.46 -16.85 -10.65
C THR A 326 -31.12 -17.59 -10.80
N TRP A 327 -30.93 -18.35 -11.87
CA TRP A 327 -29.63 -18.98 -12.24
C TRP A 327 -28.73 -18.07 -13.07
N LYS A 328 -29.27 -16.99 -13.66
CA LYS A 328 -28.53 -16.06 -14.52
C LYS A 328 -27.94 -14.94 -13.69
N VAL A 329 -26.64 -14.79 -13.78
CA VAL A 329 -25.93 -13.73 -13.08
C VAL A 329 -26.05 -12.43 -13.88
N GLU A 330 -26.60 -11.39 -13.26
CA GLU A 330 -26.67 -10.04 -13.84
C GLU A 330 -25.40 -9.22 -13.54
N ASN A 331 -24.89 -9.34 -12.31
CA ASN A 331 -23.72 -8.58 -11.88
C ASN A 331 -22.67 -9.51 -11.29
N TYR A 332 -21.48 -9.51 -11.89
CA TYR A 332 -20.29 -10.18 -11.41
C TYR A 332 -19.38 -9.16 -10.72
N GLY A 333 -19.75 -8.74 -9.50
CA GLY A 333 -19.10 -7.63 -8.82
C GLY A 333 -17.57 -7.69 -8.77
N ASN A 334 -16.99 -8.88 -8.57
CA ASN A 334 -15.54 -9.02 -8.55
C ASN A 334 -14.86 -8.65 -9.89
N PHE A 335 -15.47 -9.00 -11.03
CA PHE A 335 -14.89 -8.66 -12.34
C PHE A 335 -15.13 -7.18 -12.69
N ASN A 336 -16.34 -6.68 -12.46
CA ASN A 336 -16.67 -5.27 -12.70
C ASN A 336 -15.75 -4.35 -11.87
N GLU A 337 -15.64 -4.64 -10.57
CA GLU A 337 -14.84 -3.80 -9.69
C GLU A 337 -13.33 -3.94 -9.94
N MET A 338 -12.87 -5.12 -10.41
CA MET A 338 -11.48 -5.28 -10.81
C MET A 338 -11.17 -4.50 -12.09
N GLN A 339 -12.07 -4.49 -13.10
CA GLN A 339 -11.90 -3.65 -14.29
C GLN A 339 -11.86 -2.17 -13.92
N ASP A 340 -12.82 -1.72 -13.10
CA ASP A 340 -12.86 -0.33 -12.63
C ASP A 340 -11.58 0.06 -11.87
N LEU A 341 -11.04 -0.84 -11.05
CA LEU A 341 -9.80 -0.63 -10.32
C LEU A 341 -8.59 -0.53 -11.27
N LEU A 342 -8.49 -1.44 -12.24
CA LEU A 342 -7.41 -1.43 -13.22
C LEU A 342 -7.48 -0.19 -14.12
N ASP A 343 -8.67 0.21 -14.54
CA ASP A 343 -8.89 1.43 -15.32
C ASP A 343 -8.47 2.68 -14.54
N TYR A 344 -8.86 2.76 -13.27
CA TYR A 344 -8.44 3.84 -12.38
C TYR A 344 -6.92 3.93 -12.27
N ILE A 345 -6.25 2.78 -12.04
CA ILE A 345 -4.81 2.78 -11.83
C ILE A 345 -4.06 3.09 -13.14
N TYR A 346 -4.38 2.42 -14.23
CA TYR A 346 -3.63 2.58 -15.48
C TYR A 346 -3.92 3.89 -16.22
N THR A 347 -5.00 4.59 -15.90
CA THR A 347 -5.29 5.94 -16.42
C THR A 347 -4.78 7.04 -15.50
N GLY A 348 -4.85 6.82 -14.19
CA GLY A 348 -4.50 7.83 -13.20
C GLY A 348 -3.04 7.85 -12.75
N PHE A 349 -2.28 6.79 -13.06
CA PHE A 349 -0.92 6.62 -12.56
C PHE A 349 0.06 6.22 -13.67
N LYS A 350 1.33 6.51 -13.46
CA LYS A 350 2.43 6.13 -14.36
C LYS A 350 3.71 5.86 -13.57
N VAL A 351 4.60 5.03 -14.13
CA VAL A 351 5.96 4.86 -13.59
C VAL A 351 6.78 6.10 -13.89
N ASN A 352 7.39 6.66 -12.87
CA ASN A 352 8.29 7.79 -12.96
C ASN A 352 9.64 7.40 -12.35
N ARG A 353 10.72 7.83 -13.01
CA ARG A 353 12.04 7.79 -12.41
C ARG A 353 12.19 8.96 -11.45
N ILE A 354 12.41 8.65 -10.17
CA ILE A 354 12.49 9.65 -9.11
C ILE A 354 13.91 9.92 -8.64
N LEU A 355 14.82 8.96 -8.83
CA LEU A 355 16.25 9.10 -8.60
C LEU A 355 17.01 8.49 -9.76
N TYR A 356 18.17 9.07 -10.07
CA TYR A 356 19.11 8.57 -11.08
C TYR A 356 20.39 8.08 -10.40
N ASP A 357 20.96 6.99 -10.89
CA ASP A 357 22.26 6.50 -10.49
C ASP A 357 23.30 7.62 -10.58
N GLY A 358 24.12 7.76 -9.52
CA GLY A 358 25.15 8.80 -9.44
C GLY A 358 24.63 10.23 -9.31
N GLN A 359 23.33 10.46 -9.17
CA GLN A 359 22.77 11.80 -8.98
C GLN A 359 23.22 12.37 -7.63
N ALA A 360 23.87 13.53 -7.63
CA ALA A 360 24.12 14.27 -6.40
C ALA A 360 22.78 14.75 -5.81
N LEU A 361 22.50 14.36 -4.57
CA LEU A 361 21.26 14.68 -3.90
C LEU A 361 21.43 15.83 -2.90
N SER A 362 22.01 15.53 -1.75
CA SER A 362 22.20 16.49 -0.66
C SER A 362 23.62 16.49 -0.16
N GLN A 363 24.03 17.62 0.40
CA GLN A 363 25.29 17.80 1.07
C GLN A 363 25.06 17.71 2.58
N PHE A 364 25.86 16.90 3.28
CA PHE A 364 25.73 16.66 4.71
C PHE A 364 26.99 17.09 5.42
N SER A 365 26.85 17.87 6.48
CA SER A 365 27.97 18.27 7.33
C SER A 365 28.50 17.08 8.11
N VAL A 366 29.83 16.91 8.08
CA VAL A 366 30.52 15.75 8.68
C VAL A 366 31.14 16.14 10.00
N ILE A 367 30.77 15.45 11.06
CA ILE A 367 31.33 15.64 12.39
C ILE A 367 32.83 15.28 12.38
N GLY A 368 33.68 16.24 12.75
CA GLY A 368 35.13 16.07 12.73
C GLY A 368 35.73 15.91 11.33
N GLY A 369 35.03 16.30 10.28
CA GLY A 369 35.53 16.25 8.89
C GLY A 369 36.06 17.59 8.39
N GLU A 370 37.03 17.55 7.46
CA GLU A 370 37.56 18.77 6.80
C GLU A 370 36.55 19.36 5.80
N THR A 371 35.67 18.55 5.26
CA THR A 371 34.68 18.94 4.25
C THR A 371 33.37 18.23 4.50
N ASP A 372 32.32 18.69 3.84
CA ASP A 372 31.04 18.02 3.80
C ASP A 372 31.07 16.80 2.88
N VAL A 373 30.14 15.86 3.07
CA VAL A 373 29.95 14.73 2.18
C VAL A 373 28.72 14.95 1.29
N VAL A 374 28.85 14.62 0.01
CA VAL A 374 27.73 14.63 -0.93
C VAL A 374 27.18 13.22 -1.04
N GLY A 375 25.86 13.08 -0.89
CA GLY A 375 25.16 11.80 -1.03
C GLY A 375 24.70 11.54 -2.45
N GLN A 376 24.78 10.28 -2.90
CA GLN A 376 24.26 9.80 -4.18
C GLN A 376 23.65 8.42 -4.05
N PRO A 377 22.61 8.06 -4.82
CA PRO A 377 22.18 6.68 -4.99
C PRO A 377 23.13 5.95 -5.97
N TYR A 378 23.27 4.64 -5.83
CA TYR A 378 24.02 3.80 -6.79
C TYR A 378 23.13 3.09 -7.81
N VAL A 379 21.84 3.22 -7.69
CA VAL A 379 20.86 2.68 -8.63
C VAL A 379 19.79 3.72 -8.90
N SER A 380 19.23 3.66 -10.08
CA SER A 380 18.05 4.48 -10.39
C SER A 380 16.80 3.89 -9.74
N TYR A 381 15.94 4.74 -9.19
CA TYR A 381 14.68 4.34 -8.56
C TYR A 381 13.50 4.80 -9.40
N ASP A 382 12.68 3.82 -9.78
CA ASP A 382 11.39 4.04 -10.43
C ASP A 382 10.27 3.78 -9.40
N THR A 383 9.25 4.61 -9.40
CA THR A 383 8.03 4.41 -8.59
C THR A 383 6.80 4.85 -9.36
N VAL A 384 5.64 4.42 -8.88
CA VAL A 384 4.36 4.82 -9.46
C VAL A 384 3.86 6.10 -8.80
N LEU A 385 3.54 7.10 -9.62
CA LEU A 385 3.01 8.39 -9.19
C LEU A 385 1.79 8.75 -10.04
N PRO A 386 0.90 9.63 -9.55
CA PRO A 386 -0.18 10.17 -10.36
C PRO A 386 0.34 10.80 -11.65
N VAL A 387 -0.44 10.71 -12.73
CA VAL A 387 -0.03 11.23 -14.04
C VAL A 387 0.20 12.75 -14.04
N ASP A 388 -0.47 13.48 -13.16
CA ASP A 388 -0.39 14.93 -12.95
C ASP A 388 0.63 15.32 -11.86
N CYS A 389 1.36 14.35 -11.29
CA CYS A 389 2.37 14.62 -10.27
C CYS A 389 3.54 15.41 -10.86
N SER A 390 3.83 16.59 -10.28
CA SER A 390 5.11 17.27 -10.46
C SER A 390 6.15 16.69 -9.51
N MET A 391 7.41 16.60 -9.97
CA MET A 391 8.55 16.19 -9.13
C MET A 391 8.76 17.14 -7.95
N ASP A 392 8.34 18.41 -8.06
CA ASP A 392 8.38 19.39 -6.98
C ASP A 392 7.48 19.04 -5.78
N ASN A 393 6.53 18.13 -5.99
CA ASN A 393 5.64 17.63 -4.95
C ASN A 393 6.22 16.44 -4.17
N LEU A 394 7.44 16.00 -4.52
CA LEU A 394 8.14 14.96 -3.78
C LEU A 394 8.92 15.55 -2.63
N TYR A 395 8.78 14.92 -1.49
CA TYR A 395 9.50 15.28 -0.27
C TYR A 395 10.49 14.18 0.10
N MET A 396 11.76 14.56 0.34
CA MET A 396 12.85 13.65 0.69
C MET A 396 13.23 13.84 2.16
N GLU A 397 13.16 12.76 2.92
CA GLU A 397 13.55 12.71 4.32
C GLU A 397 14.77 11.79 4.46
N TYR A 398 15.89 12.36 4.90
CA TYR A 398 17.16 11.63 5.01
C TYR A 398 17.36 11.12 6.44
N ASN A 399 17.65 9.82 6.57
CA ASN A 399 17.95 9.16 7.82
C ASN A 399 19.41 8.69 7.80
N ALA A 400 20.27 9.31 8.62
CA ALA A 400 21.67 8.90 8.73
C ALA A 400 21.78 7.48 9.26
N VAL A 401 22.66 6.66 8.66
CA VAL A 401 23.06 5.39 9.26
C VAL A 401 23.97 5.64 10.45
N GLN A 402 24.11 4.65 11.34
CA GLN A 402 24.99 4.79 12.49
C GLN A 402 26.41 5.19 12.07
N GLY A 403 26.88 6.34 12.56
CA GLY A 403 28.17 6.92 12.18
C GLY A 403 28.24 7.53 10.78
N GLY A 404 27.12 7.63 10.07
CA GLY A 404 27.05 8.03 8.66
C GLY A 404 27.65 9.40 8.35
N TYR A 405 27.57 10.35 9.28
CA TYR A 405 28.11 11.72 9.11
C TYR A 405 29.28 12.02 10.04
N THR A 406 30.07 11.02 10.41
CA THR A 406 31.27 11.19 11.25
C THR A 406 32.53 10.82 10.44
N ALA A 407 33.53 11.70 10.46
CA ALA A 407 34.81 11.46 9.77
C ALA A 407 35.64 10.37 10.46
N PRO A 408 36.40 9.57 9.68
CA PRO A 408 36.56 9.66 8.24
C PRO A 408 35.45 8.95 7.47
N ILE A 409 35.04 9.50 6.31
CA ILE A 409 34.10 8.87 5.41
C ILE A 409 34.83 8.49 4.12
N LYS A 410 34.65 7.28 3.63
CA LYS A 410 35.22 6.84 2.35
C LYS A 410 34.18 7.02 1.23
N LYS A 411 34.66 7.45 0.04
CA LYS A 411 33.81 7.40 -1.17
C LYS A 411 33.20 6.00 -1.33
N GLY A 412 31.93 5.91 -1.62
CA GLY A 412 31.20 4.66 -1.74
C GLY A 412 30.70 4.05 -0.42
N GLN A 413 30.94 4.70 0.71
CA GLN A 413 30.38 4.28 1.98
C GLN A 413 28.89 4.67 2.05
N MET A 414 28.04 3.77 2.51
CA MET A 414 26.64 4.07 2.81
C MET A 414 26.58 5.03 4.01
N ILE A 415 25.90 6.17 3.84
CA ILE A 415 25.85 7.24 4.84
C ILE A 415 24.43 7.53 5.34
N ALA A 416 23.42 7.23 4.53
CA ALA A 416 22.04 7.49 4.87
C ALA A 416 21.11 6.56 4.10
N THR A 417 19.83 6.52 4.50
CA THR A 417 18.71 6.20 3.65
C THR A 417 17.89 7.46 3.39
N VAL A 418 17.20 7.52 2.25
CA VAL A 418 16.24 8.58 1.93
C VAL A 418 14.86 8.00 1.74
N ALA A 419 13.93 8.45 2.57
CA ALA A 419 12.52 8.19 2.40
C ALA A 419 11.93 9.23 1.46
N ILE A 420 11.30 8.79 0.37
CA ILE A 420 10.67 9.66 -0.62
C ILE A 420 9.17 9.59 -0.43
N LYS A 421 8.54 10.74 -0.26
CA LYS A 421 7.11 10.87 0.00
C LYS A 421 6.47 11.76 -1.07
N TYR A 422 5.28 11.38 -1.50
CA TYR A 422 4.39 12.22 -2.28
C TYR A 422 3.25 12.66 -1.36
N ARG A 423 3.15 13.97 -1.09
CA ARG A 423 2.30 14.49 -0.02
C ARG A 423 2.66 13.79 1.30
N ASN A 424 1.75 13.06 1.93
CA ASN A 424 2.00 12.28 3.15
C ASN A 424 2.15 10.77 2.90
N SER A 425 2.15 10.35 1.63
CA SER A 425 2.26 8.93 1.26
C SER A 425 3.70 8.57 0.94
N TYR A 426 4.14 7.46 1.51
CA TYR A 426 5.45 6.88 1.25
C TYR A 426 5.47 6.25 -0.14
N VAL A 427 6.41 6.62 -0.98
CA VAL A 427 6.48 6.13 -2.37
C VAL A 427 7.76 5.37 -2.71
N ALA A 428 8.86 5.61 -1.99
CA ALA A 428 10.09 4.85 -2.14
C ALA A 428 11.05 5.09 -0.98
N GLU A 429 12.02 4.18 -0.82
CA GLU A 429 13.21 4.35 0.01
C GLU A 429 14.45 3.98 -0.80
N ALA A 430 15.52 4.75 -0.63
CA ALA A 430 16.78 4.51 -1.31
C ALA A 430 17.96 4.62 -0.36
N GLU A 431 18.96 3.80 -0.61
CA GLU A 431 20.28 3.90 0.07
C GLU A 431 21.11 5.01 -0.55
N ILE A 432 21.76 5.80 0.31
CA ILE A 432 22.58 6.95 -0.09
C ILE A 432 24.02 6.69 0.30
N TYR A 433 24.88 6.85 -0.67
CA TYR A 433 26.30 6.57 -0.58
C TYR A 433 27.13 7.85 -0.75
N ALA A 434 28.30 7.90 -0.11
CA ALA A 434 29.23 9.03 -0.21
C ALA A 434 29.81 9.16 -1.62
N MET A 435 29.60 10.28 -2.27
CA MET A 435 30.16 10.62 -3.57
C MET A 435 31.66 11.01 -3.48
N ASN A 436 32.06 11.55 -2.35
CA ASN A 436 33.43 11.97 -2.05
C ASN A 436 33.92 11.36 -0.73
N SER A 437 35.23 11.27 -0.57
CA SER A 437 35.85 10.94 0.72
C SER A 437 35.96 12.19 1.59
N VAL A 438 35.80 12.04 2.91
CA VAL A 438 36.01 13.11 3.89
C VAL A 438 37.02 12.62 4.90
N VAL A 439 38.15 13.33 5.01
CA VAL A 439 39.18 13.04 6.00
C VAL A 439 38.89 13.72 7.32
N LYS A 440 39.44 13.21 8.40
CA LYS A 440 39.31 13.80 9.72
C LYS A 440 40.05 15.15 9.75
N ALA A 441 39.37 16.17 10.25
CA ALA A 441 39.99 17.50 10.41
C ALA A 441 41.20 17.43 11.35
N ASP A 442 42.26 18.11 10.95
CA ASP A 442 43.44 18.27 11.79
C ASP A 442 43.15 19.32 12.87
N GLU A 443 42.96 18.87 14.10
CA GLU A 443 42.66 19.71 15.25
C GLU A 443 43.68 20.83 15.47
N SER A 444 44.93 20.64 14.97
CA SER A 444 45.99 21.66 15.04
C SER A 444 45.77 22.84 14.07
N LYS A 445 44.89 22.66 13.06
CA LYS A 445 44.59 23.68 12.03
C LYS A 445 43.21 24.29 12.18
N VAL A 446 42.44 23.92 13.21
CA VAL A 446 41.17 24.54 13.49
C VAL A 446 41.45 25.97 13.97
N THR A 447 41.68 26.86 13.03
CA THR A 447 41.43 28.28 13.24
C THR A 447 39.93 28.35 13.48
N VAL A 448 39.54 28.55 14.74
CA VAL A 448 38.13 28.87 15.08
C VAL A 448 37.83 30.10 14.24
N ARG A 449 37.23 29.90 13.07
CA ARG A 449 36.39 30.92 12.49
C ARG A 449 35.26 31.06 13.49
N SER A 450 35.49 31.89 14.53
CA SER A 450 34.37 32.53 15.19
C SER A 450 33.69 33.31 14.07
N THR A 451 32.73 32.69 13.43
CA THR A 451 31.57 33.44 13.03
C THR A 451 31.04 33.97 14.32
N ALA A 452 31.63 35.10 14.76
CA ALA A 452 30.90 36.04 15.54
C ALA A 452 29.65 36.24 14.69
N VAL A 453 28.60 35.52 15.02
CA VAL A 453 27.26 35.95 14.75
C VAL A 453 27.27 37.31 15.47
N LYS A 454 27.57 38.37 14.69
CA LYS A 454 27.10 39.70 15.07
C LYS A 454 25.64 39.41 15.32
N ALA A 455 25.29 39.34 16.59
CA ALA A 455 23.93 39.59 16.99
C ALA A 455 23.64 41.00 16.46
N ASP A 456 23.21 41.05 15.22
CA ASP A 456 22.46 42.17 14.75
C ASP A 456 21.27 42.20 15.70
N ASN A 457 21.44 43.06 16.71
CA ASN A 457 20.36 43.51 17.56
C ASN A 457 19.37 44.25 16.67
N ASN A 458 18.78 43.59 15.71
CA ASN A 458 17.63 44.05 14.96
C ASN A 458 16.38 43.79 15.80
N MET A 459 16.42 44.33 17.03
CA MET A 459 15.19 44.52 17.83
C MET A 459 14.19 45.41 17.12
N ASP A 460 14.64 46.26 16.20
CA ASP A 460 13.79 47.16 15.43
C ASP A 460 12.80 46.39 14.50
N GLY A 461 13.18 45.22 14.01
CA GLY A 461 12.27 44.36 13.16
C GLY A 461 11.11 43.77 13.96
N ILE A 462 11.36 43.36 15.19
CA ILE A 462 10.31 42.74 16.05
C ILE A 462 9.33 43.79 16.54
N PHE A 463 9.81 44.99 16.89
CA PHE A 463 8.93 46.12 17.25
C PHE A 463 8.16 46.66 16.04
N GLY A 464 8.72 46.65 14.83
CA GLY A 464 8.04 46.99 13.59
C GLY A 464 6.88 46.04 13.28
N PHE A 465 7.09 44.74 13.45
CA PHE A 465 6.05 43.75 13.19
C PHE A 465 4.92 43.80 14.24
N ALA A 466 5.26 43.95 15.51
CA ALA A 466 4.27 44.08 16.57
C ALA A 466 3.47 45.41 16.44
N GLY A 467 4.14 46.50 16.04
CA GLY A 467 3.48 47.79 15.75
C GLY A 467 2.52 47.69 14.56
N SER A 468 2.91 47.06 13.49
CA SER A 468 2.06 46.87 12.29
C SER A 468 0.83 46.01 12.60
N MET A 469 0.98 44.99 13.43
CA MET A 469 -0.13 44.12 13.83
C MET A 469 -1.13 44.86 14.74
N LEU A 470 -0.63 45.70 15.62
CA LEU A 470 -1.46 46.55 16.50
C LEU A 470 -2.28 47.57 15.70
N VAL A 471 -1.68 48.18 14.67
CA VAL A 471 -2.38 49.13 13.77
C VAL A 471 -3.46 48.38 12.95
N LEU A 472 -3.19 47.18 12.52
CA LEU A 472 -4.16 46.38 11.77
C LEU A 472 -5.35 45.96 12.63
N VAL A 473 -5.11 45.54 13.87
CA VAL A 473 -6.17 45.21 14.85
C VAL A 473 -6.99 46.46 15.20
N ALA A 474 -6.34 47.60 15.43
CA ALA A 474 -7.04 48.88 15.68
C ALA A 474 -7.89 49.32 14.49
N GLY A 475 -7.39 49.11 13.24
CA GLY A 475 -8.13 49.41 12.03
C GLY A 475 -9.38 48.54 11.88
N VAL A 476 -9.26 47.22 12.08
CA VAL A 476 -10.41 46.30 12.05
C VAL A 476 -11.43 46.65 13.14
N PHE A 477 -10.98 47.01 14.32
CA PHE A 477 -11.86 47.42 15.40
C PHE A 477 -12.60 48.72 15.07
N ALA A 478 -11.91 49.71 14.48
CA ALA A 478 -12.52 50.97 14.04
C ALA A 478 -13.60 50.74 12.96
N LEU A 479 -13.32 49.87 11.97
CA LEU A 479 -14.28 49.47 10.96
C LEU A 479 -15.49 48.76 11.57
N TYR A 480 -15.28 47.87 12.54
CA TYR A 480 -16.37 47.22 13.27
C TYR A 480 -17.26 48.20 14.03
N VAL A 481 -16.67 49.19 14.71
CA VAL A 481 -17.42 50.25 15.42
C VAL A 481 -18.20 51.09 14.42
N ALA A 482 -17.58 51.53 13.31
CA ALA A 482 -18.23 52.28 12.25
C ALA A 482 -19.40 51.55 11.61
N TYR A 483 -19.21 50.25 11.32
CA TYR A 483 -20.26 49.40 10.79
C TYR A 483 -21.45 49.25 11.74
N ASN A 484 -21.21 49.07 13.03
CA ASN A 484 -22.28 49.05 14.03
C ASN A 484 -23.01 50.37 14.19
N ALA A 485 -22.28 51.51 14.10
CA ALA A 485 -22.89 52.86 14.10
C ALA A 485 -23.79 53.03 12.86
N TYR A 486 -23.31 52.61 11.68
CA TYR A 486 -24.10 52.62 10.44
C TYR A 486 -25.38 51.80 10.55
N LEU A 487 -25.31 50.60 11.12
CA LEU A 487 -26.48 49.72 11.31
C LEU A 487 -27.49 50.40 12.29
N ARG A 488 -27.02 51.07 13.33
CA ARG A 488 -27.89 51.82 14.27
C ARG A 488 -28.55 53.01 13.58
N ALA A 489 -27.81 53.76 12.77
CA ALA A 489 -28.35 54.89 11.99
C ALA A 489 -29.41 54.41 10.98
N ARG A 490 -29.12 53.34 10.24
CA ARG A 490 -30.07 52.72 9.28
C ARG A 490 -31.39 52.29 9.95
N LYS A 491 -31.31 51.67 11.15
CA LYS A 491 -32.49 51.32 11.96
C LYS A 491 -33.28 52.54 12.42
N ARG A 492 -32.61 53.69 12.78
CA ARG A 492 -33.28 54.94 13.13
C ARG A 492 -34.04 55.53 11.95
N VAL A 493 -33.45 55.51 10.75
CA VAL A 493 -34.08 56.00 9.53
C VAL A 493 -35.30 55.14 9.17
N GLN A 494 -35.20 53.81 9.27
CA GLN A 494 -36.34 52.92 9.04
C GLN A 494 -37.48 53.12 10.04
N ARG A 495 -37.15 53.37 11.31
CA ARG A 495 -38.19 53.69 12.33
C ARG A 495 -38.84 55.04 12.07
N ARG A 496 -38.11 56.05 11.56
CA ARG A 496 -38.68 57.37 11.17
C ARG A 496 -39.60 57.19 9.93
N ARG A 497 -39.21 56.45 8.94
CA ARG A 497 -40.07 56.14 7.75
C ARG A 497 -41.34 55.41 8.13
N ARG A 498 -41.28 54.42 9.02
CA ARG A 498 -42.48 53.69 9.54
C ARG A 498 -43.36 54.59 10.40
N ARG A 499 -42.86 55.56 11.10
CA ARG A 499 -43.67 56.56 11.83
C ARG A 499 -44.31 57.59 10.91
N ALA A 500 -43.65 57.98 9.84
CA ALA A 500 -44.18 58.87 8.85
C ALA A 500 -45.28 58.27 7.98
N SER A 501 -45.16 56.98 7.62
CA SER A 501 -46.21 56.26 6.90
C SER A 501 -47.47 56.05 7.76
N ARG A 502 -47.34 55.84 9.07
CA ARG A 502 -48.49 55.71 9.99
C ARG A 502 -49.22 57.05 10.27
N ARG A 503 -48.59 58.24 10.00
CA ARG A 503 -49.24 59.56 10.11
C ARG A 503 -49.93 60.01 8.82
N ARG A 504 -49.84 59.27 7.70
CA ARG A 504 -50.54 59.55 6.43
C ARG A 504 -51.77 58.64 6.22
N SER A 505 -52.07 57.77 7.18
CA SER A 505 -53.23 56.88 7.15
C SER A 505 -54.26 57.21 8.24
N TYR A 506 -54.28 58.51 8.67
CA TYR A 506 -55.40 59.11 9.44
C TYR A 506 -55.79 60.37 8.73
#